data_bb99c1bded293e7a290cb43ddf55cf4c
#
_entry.id   bb99c1bded293e7a290cb43ddf55cf4c
#
_cell.length_a   1.000
_cell.length_b   1.000
_cell.length_c   1.000
_cell.angle_alpha   90.00
_cell.angle_beta   90.00
_cell.angle_gamma   90.00
#
_symmetry.space_group_name_H-M   'P 1'
#
loop_
_entity.id
_entity.type
_entity.pdbx_description
1 polymer ?
#
loop_
_entity_poly.entity_id
_entity_poly.type
_entity_poly.pdbx_seq_one_letter_code
_entity_poly.pdbx_strand_id
1 'polypeptide(L)'
;SQWNFGVDTGSYPLGSCTMKYNPKTNEMQASRAGFAQAHPLLPAPMSQGILQLMHELQTHLAEITGLPQVSLQPAAGAHGEYTGMRIFYAYHQDKGRQRRKVLIPDTAHGTNPASAAMCGYQTVPVKSTDKGVLSAQSVAELMDEDTAGIMVTNPNTLGLFEENIREIA
;
A
#
# COMPACT_ATOMS: atom_id res chain seq x y z
N SER A 1 13.83 0.49 -29.30
CA SER A 1 15.18 -0.05 -29.33
C SER A 1 15.23 -1.37 -28.57
N GLN A 2 16.10 -2.29 -28.98
CA GLN A 2 16.28 -3.60 -28.34
C GLN A 2 16.90 -3.53 -26.94
N TRP A 3 17.28 -2.35 -26.48
CA TRP A 3 17.84 -2.09 -25.16
C TRP A 3 16.79 -1.74 -24.09
N ASN A 4 15.56 -1.53 -24.48
CA ASN A 4 14.48 -1.24 -23.54
C ASN A 4 13.78 -2.55 -23.13
N PHE A 5 13.76 -2.79 -21.81
CA PHE A 5 13.05 -3.91 -21.22
C PHE A 5 11.62 -3.51 -20.87
N GLY A 6 10.69 -4.40 -21.14
CA GLY A 6 9.28 -4.22 -20.77
C GLY A 6 8.65 -5.56 -20.42
N VAL A 7 7.54 -5.53 -19.71
CA VAL A 7 6.83 -6.75 -19.26
C VAL A 7 6.36 -7.66 -20.41
N ASP A 8 6.20 -7.08 -21.62
CA ASP A 8 5.82 -7.83 -22.82
C ASP A 8 7.00 -8.59 -23.46
N THR A 9 8.23 -8.26 -23.11
CA THR A 9 9.44 -8.77 -23.78
C THR A 9 10.29 -9.68 -22.91
N GLY A 10 10.05 -9.73 -21.60
CA GLY A 10 10.79 -10.59 -20.69
C GLY A 10 10.62 -10.22 -19.22
N SER A 11 11.26 -11.00 -18.35
CA SER A 11 11.29 -10.76 -16.93
C SER A 11 12.12 -9.52 -16.60
N TYR A 12 11.64 -8.72 -15.67
CA TYR A 12 12.32 -7.53 -15.20
C TYR A 12 12.83 -7.75 -13.77
N PRO A 13 14.12 -7.50 -13.48
CA PRO A 13 14.73 -7.91 -12.21
C PRO A 13 14.42 -7.00 -11.02
N LEU A 14 13.79 -5.84 -11.22
CA LEU A 14 13.49 -4.89 -10.16
C LEU A 14 12.05 -5.02 -9.66
N GLY A 15 11.83 -4.85 -8.35
CA GLY A 15 10.56 -5.04 -7.68
C GLY A 15 9.52 -3.96 -7.95
N SER A 16 9.35 -3.02 -7.05
CA SER A 16 8.25 -2.03 -7.10
C SER A 16 8.31 -1.07 -8.29
N CYS A 17 9.50 -0.77 -8.81
CA CYS A 17 9.68 0.06 -10.01
C CYS A 17 9.20 -0.65 -11.29
N THR A 18 9.05 -1.96 -11.27
CA THR A 18 8.57 -2.74 -12.40
C THR A 18 7.09 -2.50 -12.60
N MET A 19 6.73 -1.93 -13.72
CA MET A 19 5.31 -1.83 -14.11
C MET A 19 4.76 -3.23 -14.32
N LYS A 20 3.68 -3.56 -13.59
CA LYS A 20 3.01 -4.85 -13.71
C LYS A 20 2.30 -4.93 -15.05
N TYR A 21 2.12 -6.14 -15.55
CA TYR A 21 1.40 -6.33 -16.80
C TYR A 21 0.01 -5.70 -16.72
N ASN A 22 -0.26 -4.80 -17.66
CA ASN A 22 -1.57 -4.21 -17.84
C ASN A 22 -2.13 -4.66 -19.20
N PRO A 23 -3.26 -5.34 -19.24
CA PRO A 23 -3.85 -5.78 -20.52
C PRO A 23 -4.00 -4.62 -21.49
N LYS A 24 -3.58 -4.79 -22.74
CA LYS A 24 -3.65 -3.73 -23.76
C LYS A 24 -5.07 -3.22 -23.99
N THR A 25 -6.07 -4.07 -23.73
CA THR A 25 -7.48 -3.67 -23.76
C THR A 25 -7.78 -2.56 -22.73
N ASN A 26 -7.19 -2.63 -21.52
CA ASN A 26 -7.36 -1.61 -20.50
C ASN A 26 -6.79 -0.25 -20.96
N GLU A 27 -5.58 -0.28 -21.57
CA GLU A 27 -4.96 0.92 -22.13
C GLU A 27 -5.82 1.54 -23.22
N MET A 28 -6.37 0.71 -24.13
CA MET A 28 -7.27 1.17 -25.18
C MET A 28 -8.56 1.82 -24.63
N GLN A 29 -9.13 1.26 -23.57
CA GLN A 29 -10.33 1.83 -22.96
C GLN A 29 -10.00 3.12 -22.21
N ALA A 30 -8.91 3.15 -21.43
CA ALA A 30 -8.48 4.33 -20.69
C ALA A 30 -8.12 5.52 -21.60
N SER A 31 -7.63 5.27 -22.81
CA SER A 31 -7.29 6.31 -23.80
C SER A 31 -8.50 6.92 -24.51
N ARG A 32 -9.71 6.40 -24.32
CA ARG A 32 -10.91 7.00 -24.94
C ARG A 32 -11.15 8.42 -24.43
N ALA A 33 -11.59 9.31 -25.31
CA ALA A 33 -11.80 10.73 -25.00
C ALA A 33 -12.69 10.96 -23.76
N GLY A 34 -13.72 10.14 -23.56
CA GLY A 34 -14.61 10.23 -22.39
C GLY A 34 -13.90 10.02 -21.05
N PHE A 35 -12.77 9.31 -21.03
CA PHE A 35 -11.94 9.15 -19.84
C PHE A 35 -10.74 10.11 -19.87
N ALA A 36 -9.94 10.07 -20.93
CA ALA A 36 -8.67 10.77 -21.01
C ALA A 36 -8.81 12.31 -21.06
N GLN A 37 -9.92 12.82 -21.55
CA GLN A 37 -10.19 14.27 -21.66
C GLN A 37 -11.19 14.77 -20.59
N ALA A 38 -11.62 13.91 -19.67
CA ALA A 38 -12.52 14.33 -18.61
C ALA A 38 -11.79 15.26 -17.63
N HIS A 39 -12.32 16.46 -17.45
CA HIS A 39 -11.77 17.41 -16.48
C HIS A 39 -12.10 16.96 -15.06
N PRO A 40 -11.15 17.04 -14.09
CA PRO A 40 -11.38 16.59 -12.69
C PRO A 40 -12.53 17.33 -11.99
N LEU A 41 -12.86 18.54 -12.43
CA LEU A 41 -13.94 19.36 -11.86
C LEU A 41 -15.23 19.34 -12.71
N LEU A 42 -15.43 18.30 -13.53
CA LEU A 42 -16.70 18.10 -14.21
C LEU A 42 -17.84 17.99 -13.20
N PRO A 43 -19.00 18.64 -13.46
CA PRO A 43 -20.18 18.45 -12.62
C PRO A 43 -20.59 16.97 -12.53
N ALA A 44 -21.03 16.53 -11.36
CA ALA A 44 -21.41 15.14 -11.13
C ALA A 44 -22.38 14.54 -12.16
N PRO A 45 -23.40 15.27 -12.68
CA PRO A 45 -24.26 14.74 -13.73
C PRO A 45 -23.54 14.39 -15.04
N MET A 46 -22.39 15.02 -15.31
CA MET A 46 -21.58 14.78 -16.53
C MET A 46 -20.52 13.67 -16.33
N SER A 47 -20.31 13.20 -15.12
CA SER A 47 -19.26 12.23 -14.76
C SER A 47 -19.81 10.93 -14.19
N GLN A 48 -21.11 10.65 -14.34
CA GLN A 48 -21.76 9.50 -13.71
C GLN A 48 -21.12 8.15 -14.06
N GLY A 49 -20.72 7.94 -15.33
CA GLY A 49 -20.06 6.70 -15.74
C GLY A 49 -18.69 6.49 -15.07
N ILE A 50 -17.92 7.57 -14.89
CA ILE A 50 -16.63 7.51 -14.18
C ILE A 50 -16.86 7.21 -12.68
N LEU A 51 -17.85 7.87 -12.08
CA LEU A 51 -18.20 7.66 -10.67
C LEU A 51 -18.72 6.23 -10.43
N GLN A 52 -19.50 5.68 -11.35
CA GLN A 52 -19.95 4.29 -11.28
C GLN A 52 -18.77 3.32 -11.35
N LEU A 53 -17.85 3.51 -12.30
CA LEU A 53 -16.65 2.68 -12.42
C LEU A 53 -15.83 2.69 -11.13
N MET A 54 -15.62 3.86 -10.53
CA MET A 54 -14.90 3.99 -9.27
C MET A 54 -15.64 3.30 -8.12
N HIS A 55 -16.96 3.45 -8.03
CA HIS A 55 -17.77 2.82 -7.00
C HIS A 55 -17.72 1.29 -7.10
N GLU A 56 -17.88 0.74 -8.30
CA GLU A 56 -17.78 -0.70 -8.54
C GLU A 56 -16.38 -1.24 -8.18
N LEU A 57 -15.32 -0.52 -8.56
CA LEU A 57 -13.94 -0.89 -8.20
C LEU A 57 -13.73 -0.90 -6.68
N GLN A 58 -14.21 0.11 -5.95
CA GLN A 58 -14.16 0.14 -4.49
C GLN A 58 -14.87 -1.07 -3.87
N THR A 59 -16.05 -1.40 -4.39
CA THR A 59 -16.85 -2.54 -3.92
C THR A 59 -16.12 -3.86 -4.15
N HIS A 60 -15.57 -4.06 -5.35
CA HIS A 60 -14.81 -5.27 -5.66
C HIS A 60 -13.55 -5.39 -4.80
N LEU A 61 -12.81 -4.31 -4.59
CA LEU A 61 -11.63 -4.32 -3.73
C LEU A 61 -11.98 -4.60 -2.26
N ALA A 62 -13.08 -4.05 -1.76
CA ALA A 62 -13.56 -4.35 -0.41
C ALA A 62 -13.87 -5.84 -0.25
N GLU A 63 -14.56 -6.45 -1.22
CA GLU A 63 -14.87 -7.87 -1.23
C GLU A 63 -13.61 -8.75 -1.28
N ILE A 64 -12.65 -8.42 -2.16
CA ILE A 64 -11.39 -9.18 -2.32
C ILE A 64 -10.53 -9.12 -1.05
N THR A 65 -10.47 -7.97 -0.40
CA THR A 65 -9.60 -7.77 0.77
C THR A 65 -10.28 -8.13 2.10
N GLY A 66 -11.59 -8.29 2.11
CA GLY A 66 -12.38 -8.46 3.33
C GLY A 66 -12.43 -7.20 4.20
N LEU A 67 -12.06 -6.03 3.67
CA LEU A 67 -12.09 -4.76 4.36
C LEU A 67 -13.35 -3.95 3.94
N PRO A 68 -14.13 -3.40 4.88
CA PRO A 68 -15.41 -2.79 4.56
C PRO A 68 -15.33 -1.46 3.80
N GLN A 69 -14.16 -0.83 3.82
CA GLN A 69 -13.95 0.49 3.22
C GLN A 69 -12.68 0.52 2.38
N VAL A 70 -12.76 1.11 1.21
CA VAL A 70 -11.65 1.30 0.28
C VAL A 70 -11.65 2.74 -0.21
N SER A 71 -10.49 3.37 -0.26
CA SER A 71 -10.29 4.67 -0.90
C SER A 71 -9.46 4.51 -2.17
N LEU A 72 -9.90 5.09 -3.26
CA LEU A 72 -9.16 5.16 -4.53
C LEU A 72 -8.39 6.48 -4.69
N GLN A 73 -8.27 7.28 -3.63
CA GLN A 73 -7.57 8.58 -3.68
C GLN A 73 -6.05 8.46 -3.81
N PRO A 74 -5.37 7.50 -3.16
CA PRO A 74 -3.92 7.34 -3.33
C PRO A 74 -3.55 7.05 -4.79
N ALA A 75 -2.63 7.85 -5.34
CA ALA A 75 -2.23 7.77 -6.74
C ALA A 75 -1.05 6.81 -6.99
N ALA A 76 -0.38 6.35 -5.93
CA ALA A 76 0.77 5.45 -5.99
C ALA A 76 0.92 4.66 -4.68
N GLY A 77 1.76 3.60 -4.68
CA GLY A 77 2.00 2.76 -3.49
C GLY A 77 2.47 3.57 -2.28
N ALA A 78 3.49 4.41 -2.44
CA ALA A 78 3.97 5.27 -1.36
C ALA A 78 2.91 6.26 -0.84
N HIS A 79 2.02 6.74 -1.71
CA HIS A 79 0.89 7.57 -1.30
C HIS A 79 -0.13 6.78 -0.49
N GLY A 80 -0.35 5.50 -0.82
CA GLY A 80 -1.18 4.58 -0.03
C GLY A 80 -0.59 4.34 1.37
N GLU A 81 0.71 4.10 1.46
CA GLU A 81 1.42 3.95 2.74
C GLU A 81 1.27 5.20 3.61
N TYR A 82 1.54 6.37 3.06
CA TYR A 82 1.38 7.64 3.76
C TYR A 82 -0.07 7.85 4.23
N THR A 83 -1.05 7.57 3.37
CA THR A 83 -2.47 7.69 3.72
C THR A 83 -2.84 6.74 4.86
N GLY A 84 -2.36 5.50 4.84
CA GLY A 84 -2.54 4.54 5.94
C GLY A 84 -1.97 5.06 7.26
N MET A 85 -0.75 5.61 7.24
CA MET A 85 -0.14 6.21 8.44
C MET A 85 -0.90 7.43 8.94
N ARG A 86 -1.47 8.25 8.05
CA ARG A 86 -2.34 9.37 8.44
C ARG A 86 -3.65 8.89 9.08
N ILE A 87 -4.20 7.78 8.61
CA ILE A 87 -5.39 7.16 9.21
C ILE A 87 -5.05 6.63 10.62
N PHE A 88 -3.91 5.96 10.79
CA PHE A 88 -3.44 5.52 12.11
C PHE A 88 -3.30 6.71 13.07
N TYR A 89 -2.69 7.79 12.62
CA TYR A 89 -2.54 9.01 13.41
C TYR A 89 -3.91 9.56 13.83
N ALA A 90 -4.82 9.75 12.89
CA ALA A 90 -6.15 10.28 13.16
C ALA A 90 -6.95 9.37 14.12
N TYR A 91 -6.88 8.05 13.92
CA TYR A 91 -7.52 7.07 14.79
C TYR A 91 -7.03 7.17 16.23
N HIS A 92 -5.71 7.21 16.44
CA HIS A 92 -5.16 7.31 17.79
C HIS A 92 -5.48 8.65 18.46
N GLN A 93 -5.47 9.74 17.71
CA GLN A 93 -5.89 11.05 18.22
C GLN A 93 -7.37 11.04 18.65
N ASP A 94 -8.25 10.50 17.84
CA ASP A 94 -9.68 10.36 18.16
C ASP A 94 -9.92 9.55 19.44
N LYS A 95 -9.09 8.52 19.67
CA LYS A 95 -9.16 7.70 20.90
C LYS A 95 -8.42 8.30 22.10
N GLY A 96 -7.88 9.50 21.97
CA GLY A 96 -7.09 10.14 23.03
C GLY A 96 -5.78 9.40 23.36
N ARG A 97 -5.25 8.62 22.44
CA ARG A 97 -4.03 7.81 22.60
C ARG A 97 -2.87 8.50 21.88
N GLN A 98 -1.84 8.86 22.62
CA GLN A 98 -0.61 9.42 22.04
C GLN A 98 0.40 8.29 21.79
N ARG A 99 0.15 7.49 20.76
CA ARG A 99 1.10 6.45 20.34
C ARG A 99 2.08 7.03 19.35
N ARG A 100 3.37 6.80 19.53
CA ARG A 100 4.45 7.50 18.85
C ARG A 100 5.31 6.62 17.96
N LYS A 101 5.25 5.29 18.08
CA LYS A 101 6.12 4.40 17.34
C LYS A 101 5.36 3.45 16.41
N VAL A 102 6.01 3.14 15.28
CA VAL A 102 5.55 2.15 14.32
C VAL A 102 6.67 1.12 14.13
N LEU A 103 6.32 -0.16 14.23
CA LEU A 103 7.24 -1.26 13.99
C LEU A 103 7.36 -1.50 12.48
N ILE A 104 8.58 -1.63 11.97
CA ILE A 104 8.83 -1.81 10.54
C ILE A 104 9.91 -2.88 10.36
N PRO A 105 9.70 -3.92 9.54
CA PRO A 105 10.72 -4.92 9.26
C PRO A 105 11.99 -4.31 8.66
N ASP A 106 13.15 -4.85 9.00
CA ASP A 106 14.44 -4.42 8.46
C ASP A 106 14.59 -4.70 6.95
N THR A 107 13.76 -5.58 6.41
CA THR A 107 13.65 -5.85 4.96
C THR A 107 12.70 -4.90 4.23
N ALA A 108 12.06 -3.95 4.93
CA ALA A 108 11.06 -3.08 4.33
C ALA A 108 11.64 -2.14 3.28
N HIS A 109 10.84 -1.78 2.30
CA HIS A 109 11.18 -0.74 1.34
C HIS A 109 11.36 0.61 2.06
N GLY A 110 12.31 1.43 1.60
CA GLY A 110 12.63 2.71 2.24
C GLY A 110 11.48 3.72 2.35
N THR A 111 10.43 3.58 1.54
CA THR A 111 9.22 4.40 1.66
C THR A 111 8.40 4.11 2.91
N ASN A 112 8.50 2.91 3.48
CA ASN A 112 7.75 2.53 4.67
C ASN A 112 8.17 3.38 5.89
N PRO A 113 9.45 3.39 6.30
CA PRO A 113 9.89 4.26 7.39
C PRO A 113 9.73 5.74 7.04
N ALA A 114 9.91 6.14 5.78
CA ALA A 114 9.73 7.52 5.36
C ALA A 114 8.27 7.98 5.56
N SER A 115 7.29 7.18 5.15
CA SER A 115 5.86 7.48 5.32
C SER A 115 5.47 7.58 6.79
N ALA A 116 5.98 6.70 7.65
CA ALA A 116 5.76 6.76 9.09
C ALA A 116 6.37 8.03 9.71
N ALA A 117 7.62 8.35 9.36
CA ALA A 117 8.31 9.55 9.85
C ALA A 117 7.62 10.85 9.42
N MET A 118 7.13 10.93 8.17
CA MET A 118 6.35 12.07 7.69
C MET A 118 5.06 12.30 8.47
N CYS A 119 4.52 11.25 9.09
CA CYS A 119 3.34 11.33 9.97
C CYS A 119 3.70 11.61 11.45
N GLY A 120 4.99 11.83 11.75
CA GLY A 120 5.46 12.13 13.09
C GLY A 120 5.72 10.89 13.96
N TYR A 121 5.71 9.69 13.39
CA TYR A 121 6.03 8.47 14.11
C TYR A 121 7.54 8.21 14.16
N GLN A 122 7.99 7.68 15.28
CA GLN A 122 9.29 7.05 15.41
C GLN A 122 9.22 5.64 14.82
N THR A 123 10.13 5.32 13.91
CA THR A 123 10.23 3.99 13.33
C THR A 123 11.11 3.08 14.19
N VAL A 124 10.63 1.91 14.51
CA VAL A 124 11.37 0.90 15.27
C VAL A 124 11.58 -0.32 14.36
N PRO A 125 12.83 -0.63 14.00
CA PRO A 125 13.12 -1.75 13.13
C PRO A 125 12.90 -3.09 13.86
N VAL A 126 12.18 -4.00 13.21
CA VAL A 126 12.05 -5.38 13.64
C VAL A 126 13.02 -6.23 12.83
N LYS A 127 13.93 -6.93 13.49
CA LYS A 127 14.91 -7.80 12.83
C LYS A 127 14.23 -9.05 12.28
N SER A 128 14.53 -9.37 11.04
CA SER A 128 14.17 -10.64 10.42
C SER A 128 15.02 -11.78 10.99
N THR A 129 14.45 -12.97 10.95
CA THR A 129 15.18 -14.22 11.26
C THR A 129 16.22 -14.51 10.17
N ASP A 130 17.07 -15.50 10.39
CA ASP A 130 18.04 -16.00 9.39
C ASP A 130 17.36 -16.50 8.11
N LYS A 131 16.05 -16.79 8.17
CA LYS A 131 15.22 -17.14 7.00
C LYS A 131 14.70 -15.92 6.24
N GLY A 132 14.94 -14.71 6.71
CA GLY A 132 14.49 -13.47 6.07
C GLY A 132 13.00 -13.14 6.27
N VAL A 133 12.36 -13.73 7.27
CA VAL A 133 10.96 -13.48 7.67
C VAL A 133 10.86 -13.03 9.11
N LEU A 134 9.77 -12.40 9.50
CA LEU A 134 9.53 -11.98 10.88
C LEU A 134 9.20 -13.16 11.79
N SER A 135 9.57 -13.07 13.06
CA SER A 135 9.02 -13.92 14.10
C SER A 135 8.00 -13.15 14.94
N ALA A 136 6.93 -13.82 15.34
CA ALA A 136 5.94 -13.23 16.24
C ALA A 136 6.58 -12.77 17.58
N GLN A 137 7.56 -13.53 18.08
CA GLN A 137 8.29 -13.19 19.29
C GLN A 137 9.05 -11.86 19.15
N SER A 138 9.80 -11.66 18.04
CA SER A 138 10.55 -10.42 17.81
C SER A 138 9.63 -9.19 17.73
N VAL A 139 8.43 -9.37 17.20
CA VAL A 139 7.42 -8.31 17.16
C VAL A 139 6.87 -8.05 18.56
N ALA A 140 6.49 -9.10 19.30
CA ALA A 140 5.94 -8.98 20.65
C ALA A 140 6.90 -8.32 21.64
N GLU A 141 8.20 -8.60 21.56
CA GLU A 141 9.23 -8.00 22.42
C GLU A 141 9.37 -6.47 22.22
N LEU A 142 9.02 -5.97 21.04
CA LEU A 142 9.10 -4.54 20.72
C LEU A 142 7.76 -3.82 20.89
N MET A 143 6.67 -4.57 21.04
CA MET A 143 5.33 -4.01 21.23
C MET A 143 5.13 -3.52 22.66
N ASP A 144 4.58 -2.32 22.77
CA ASP A 144 4.16 -1.73 24.04
C ASP A 144 3.00 -0.75 23.85
N GLU A 145 2.63 -0.03 24.89
CA GLU A 145 1.53 0.92 24.88
C GLU A 145 1.76 2.13 23.95
N ASP A 146 3.01 2.43 23.61
CA ASP A 146 3.38 3.51 22.68
C ASP A 146 3.36 3.07 21.20
N THR A 147 3.13 1.79 20.94
CA THR A 147 3.09 1.24 19.59
C THR A 147 1.78 1.57 18.91
N ALA A 148 1.83 2.37 17.83
CA ALA A 148 0.67 2.73 17.01
C ALA A 148 0.25 1.59 16.08
N GLY A 149 1.20 0.79 15.62
CA GLY A 149 0.96 -0.32 14.72
C GLY A 149 2.25 -0.86 14.11
N ILE A 150 2.08 -1.80 13.21
CA ILE A 150 3.16 -2.38 12.41
C ILE A 150 2.86 -2.19 10.93
N MET A 151 3.90 -1.88 10.14
CA MET A 151 3.80 -1.79 8.69
C MET A 151 4.58 -2.94 8.05
N VAL A 152 3.88 -3.91 7.50
CA VAL A 152 4.45 -5.14 6.91
C VAL A 152 4.09 -5.21 5.43
N THR A 153 5.05 -5.63 4.62
CA THR A 153 4.83 -6.03 3.23
C THR A 153 4.79 -7.55 3.16
N ASN A 154 3.74 -8.10 2.56
CA ASN A 154 3.60 -9.56 2.44
C ASN A 154 3.10 -9.94 1.03
N PRO A 155 3.87 -10.66 0.20
CA PRO A 155 5.24 -11.10 0.47
C PRO A 155 6.21 -9.92 0.69
N ASN A 156 7.29 -10.16 1.46
CA ASN A 156 8.28 -9.13 1.77
C ASN A 156 9.18 -8.79 0.57
N THR A 157 10.12 -7.86 0.74
CA THR A 157 10.99 -7.41 -0.35
C THR A 157 11.98 -8.47 -0.84
N LEU A 158 12.15 -9.56 -0.10
CA LEU A 158 12.92 -10.74 -0.53
C LEU A 158 12.08 -11.73 -1.34
N GLY A 159 10.78 -11.48 -1.51
CA GLY A 159 9.84 -12.36 -2.18
C GLY A 159 9.31 -13.50 -1.30
N LEU A 160 9.49 -13.42 0.01
CA LEU A 160 9.10 -14.43 0.99
C LEU A 160 7.76 -14.05 1.64
N PHE A 161 6.88 -15.03 1.82
CA PHE A 161 5.66 -14.85 2.60
C PHE A 161 5.99 -14.93 4.10
N GLU A 162 5.38 -14.06 4.88
CA GLU A 162 5.50 -14.04 6.34
C GLU A 162 4.71 -15.22 6.93
N GLU A 163 5.41 -16.26 7.33
CA GLU A 163 4.80 -17.51 7.82
C GLU A 163 3.95 -17.30 9.07
N ASN A 164 4.34 -16.37 9.93
CA ASN A 164 3.68 -16.06 11.21
C ASN A 164 2.75 -14.85 11.14
N ILE A 165 2.31 -14.45 9.95
CA ILE A 165 1.52 -13.21 9.79
C ILE A 165 0.23 -13.19 10.63
N ARG A 166 -0.38 -14.35 10.87
CA ARG A 166 -1.60 -14.46 11.69
C ARG A 166 -1.35 -14.24 13.18
N GLU A 167 -0.16 -14.60 13.66
CA GLU A 167 0.23 -14.39 15.06
C GLU A 167 0.70 -12.95 15.29
N ILE A 168 1.21 -12.31 14.22
CA ILE A 168 1.69 -10.93 14.26
C ILE A 168 0.50 -9.96 14.20
N ALA A 169 -0.58 -10.29 13.51
CA ALA A 169 -1.76 -9.45 13.32
C ALA A 169 -2.70 -9.49 14.53
#